data_5b0dcc4ec849a8cfc6569ef433a42a20
#
_entry.id   5b0dcc4ec849a8cfc6569ef433a42a20
#
_cell.length_a   1.000
_cell.length_b   1.000
_cell.length_c   1.000
_cell.angle_alpha   90.00
_cell.angle_beta   90.00
_cell.angle_gamma   90.00
#
_symmetry.space_group_name_H-M   'P 1'
#
loop_
_entity.id
_entity.type
_entity.pdbx_description
1 polymer ?
#
loop_
_entity_poly.entity_id
_entity_poly.type
_entity_poly.pdbx_seq_one_letter_code
_entity_poly.pdbx_strand_id
1 'polypeptide(L)'
;ITLDDLKKIVIDIKIPESYVGILKPGLKAEISSSAFSGKIFKGRVSSISSRIDPSTRSILARISVNNKNFEIIPGQLMTVKIIYNEINQIGVPESAVTIQGNTSFVYIVKNNTAEKRDIKIGNRNFGKVSVLSGIKEGDLVISEGISKVRNKTKVKIINTK
;
A
#
# COMPACT_ATOMS: atom_id res chain seq x y z
N ILE A 1 17.02 -39.62 -5.57
CA ILE A 1 17.22 -38.55 -4.54
C ILE A 1 17.12 -37.27 -5.28
N THR A 2 16.05 -36.48 -5.01
CA THR A 2 15.89 -35.15 -5.55
C THR A 2 16.59 -34.19 -4.58
N LEU A 3 17.59 -33.43 -5.06
CA LEU A 3 18.28 -32.42 -4.27
C LEU A 3 17.72 -31.05 -4.65
N ASP A 4 16.92 -30.47 -3.81
CA ASP A 4 16.33 -29.15 -4.01
C ASP A 4 17.12 -28.09 -3.22
N ASP A 5 17.59 -27.03 -3.89
CA ASP A 5 18.15 -25.88 -3.19
C ASP A 5 17.01 -24.99 -2.67
N LEU A 6 16.61 -25.23 -1.43
CA LEU A 6 15.52 -24.48 -0.78
C LEU A 6 15.89 -23.07 -0.34
N LYS A 7 17.15 -22.62 -0.54
CA LYS A 7 17.58 -21.25 -0.18
C LYS A 7 16.90 -20.17 -1.03
N LYS A 8 16.46 -20.55 -2.22
CA LYS A 8 15.77 -19.68 -3.16
C LYS A 8 14.53 -20.38 -3.68
N ILE A 9 13.38 -19.84 -3.39
CA ILE A 9 12.09 -20.35 -3.86
C ILE A 9 11.61 -19.54 -5.05
N VAL A 10 11.04 -20.23 -6.02
CA VAL A 10 10.35 -19.61 -7.16
C VAL A 10 8.86 -19.90 -7.01
N ILE A 11 8.06 -18.85 -7.03
CA ILE A 11 6.61 -18.94 -6.95
C ILE A 11 6.04 -18.61 -8.32
N ASP A 12 5.31 -19.55 -8.90
CA ASP A 12 4.60 -19.36 -10.16
C ASP A 12 3.21 -18.80 -9.86
N ILE A 13 2.87 -17.67 -10.50
CA ILE A 13 1.57 -17.02 -10.36
C ILE A 13 0.94 -16.77 -11.71
N LYS A 14 -0.37 -16.88 -11.79
CA LYS A 14 -1.16 -16.51 -12.96
C LYS A 14 -1.74 -15.12 -12.76
N ILE A 15 -1.43 -14.21 -13.68
CA ILE A 15 -1.85 -12.81 -13.62
C ILE A 15 -2.82 -12.55 -14.79
N PRO A 16 -3.98 -11.95 -14.55
CA PRO A 16 -4.92 -11.62 -15.62
C PRO A 16 -4.29 -10.74 -16.71
N GLU A 17 -4.68 -10.93 -17.95
CA GLU A 17 -4.20 -10.21 -19.13
C GLU A 17 -4.29 -8.67 -18.97
N SER A 18 -5.30 -8.18 -18.26
CA SER A 18 -5.52 -6.76 -18.02
C SER A 18 -4.35 -6.05 -17.31
N TYR A 19 -3.49 -6.81 -16.62
CA TYR A 19 -2.32 -6.27 -15.91
C TYR A 19 -1.01 -6.37 -16.68
N VAL A 20 -1.02 -6.95 -17.89
CA VAL A 20 0.21 -7.17 -18.68
C VAL A 20 0.98 -5.87 -18.93
N GLY A 21 0.26 -4.76 -19.20
CA GLY A 21 0.88 -3.47 -19.50
C GLY A 21 1.71 -2.85 -18.36
N ILE A 22 1.44 -3.23 -17.11
CA ILE A 22 2.15 -2.74 -15.93
C ILE A 22 3.12 -3.76 -15.35
N LEU A 23 3.01 -5.02 -15.79
CA LEU A 23 3.85 -6.10 -15.28
C LEU A 23 5.24 -6.05 -15.92
N LYS A 24 6.28 -5.98 -15.09
CA LYS A 24 7.68 -5.94 -15.53
C LYS A 24 8.56 -6.81 -14.63
N PRO A 25 9.60 -7.44 -15.16
CA PRO A 25 10.65 -8.05 -14.34
C PRO A 25 11.25 -7.00 -13.38
N GLY A 26 11.62 -7.43 -12.18
CA GLY A 26 12.18 -6.56 -11.14
C GLY A 26 11.16 -5.93 -10.20
N LEU A 27 9.85 -5.94 -10.51
CA LEU A 27 8.82 -5.46 -9.60
C LEU A 27 8.93 -6.15 -8.24
N LYS A 28 8.76 -5.39 -7.18
CA LYS A 28 8.74 -5.91 -5.80
C LYS A 28 7.47 -6.73 -5.58
N ALA A 29 7.60 -7.79 -4.80
CA ALA A 29 6.49 -8.61 -4.38
C ALA A 29 6.55 -8.84 -2.86
N GLU A 30 5.40 -8.74 -2.21
CA GLU A 30 5.18 -9.13 -0.83
C GLU A 30 4.41 -10.46 -0.83
N ILE A 31 4.95 -11.43 -0.11
CA ILE A 31 4.41 -12.77 -0.05
C ILE A 31 4.03 -13.08 1.39
N SER A 32 2.84 -13.57 1.60
CA SER A 32 2.34 -14.00 2.90
C SER A 32 1.73 -15.39 2.81
N SER A 33 1.71 -16.10 3.93
CA SER A 33 1.06 -17.40 4.06
C SER A 33 0.27 -17.44 5.36
N SER A 34 -0.85 -18.14 5.35
CA SER A 34 -1.62 -18.41 6.57
C SER A 34 -0.84 -19.20 7.62
N ALA A 35 0.16 -19.97 7.20
CA ALA A 35 1.05 -20.71 8.09
C ALA A 35 1.96 -19.81 8.93
N PHE A 36 2.20 -18.55 8.48
CA PHE A 36 3.07 -17.58 9.15
C PHE A 36 2.33 -16.26 9.33
N SER A 37 1.39 -16.25 10.28
CA SER A 37 0.56 -15.07 10.54
C SER A 37 1.41 -13.83 10.85
N GLY A 38 1.13 -12.73 10.11
CA GLY A 38 1.85 -11.45 10.28
C GLY A 38 3.24 -11.39 9.66
N LYS A 39 3.77 -12.48 9.08
CA LYS A 39 5.07 -12.48 8.41
C LYS A 39 4.95 -12.19 6.93
N ILE A 40 5.77 -11.27 6.44
CA ILE A 40 5.86 -10.91 5.02
C ILE A 40 7.24 -11.30 4.50
N PHE A 41 7.26 -12.14 3.48
CA PHE A 41 8.46 -12.47 2.73
C PHE A 41 8.58 -11.52 1.54
N LYS A 42 9.77 -11.02 1.30
CA LYS A 42 10.05 -10.10 0.19
C LYS A 42 10.58 -10.86 -1.00
N GLY A 43 9.96 -10.64 -2.16
CA GLY A 43 10.37 -11.22 -3.42
C GLY A 43 10.43 -10.19 -4.55
N ARG A 44 10.79 -10.65 -5.74
CA ARG A 44 10.77 -9.86 -6.97
C ARG A 44 10.28 -10.72 -8.12
N VAL A 45 9.58 -10.08 -9.06
CA VAL A 45 9.25 -10.70 -10.34
C VAL A 45 10.56 -11.00 -11.07
N SER A 46 10.87 -12.27 -11.27
CA SER A 46 12.10 -12.74 -11.92
C SER A 46 11.93 -12.90 -13.42
N SER A 47 10.77 -13.41 -13.84
CA SER A 47 10.45 -13.58 -15.26
C SER A 47 8.95 -13.54 -15.50
N ILE A 48 8.58 -13.25 -16.73
CA ILE A 48 7.21 -13.22 -17.22
C ILE A 48 7.18 -14.04 -18.50
N SER A 49 6.17 -14.89 -18.66
CA SER A 49 5.99 -15.65 -19.90
C SER A 49 5.78 -14.71 -21.07
N SER A 50 6.19 -15.15 -22.26
CA SER A 50 5.93 -14.44 -23.52
C SER A 50 4.55 -14.77 -24.11
N ARG A 51 3.80 -15.68 -23.49
CA ARG A 51 2.49 -16.13 -23.99
C ARG A 51 1.42 -16.00 -22.92
N ILE A 52 0.25 -15.56 -23.37
CA ILE A 52 -0.98 -15.57 -22.60
C ILE A 52 -1.66 -16.92 -22.82
N ASP A 53 -2.11 -17.54 -21.76
CA ASP A 53 -2.95 -18.73 -21.83
C ASP A 53 -4.35 -18.33 -22.32
N PRO A 54 -4.79 -18.79 -23.50
CA PRO A 54 -6.06 -18.34 -24.08
C PRO A 54 -7.28 -18.88 -23.32
N SER A 55 -7.12 -19.97 -22.59
CA SER A 55 -8.22 -20.60 -21.84
C SER A 55 -8.50 -19.85 -20.53
N THR A 56 -7.46 -19.38 -19.84
CA THR A 56 -7.56 -18.68 -18.55
C THR A 56 -7.41 -17.17 -18.67
N ARG A 57 -7.08 -16.65 -19.86
CA ARG A 57 -6.77 -15.23 -20.10
C ARG A 57 -5.75 -14.67 -19.09
N SER A 58 -4.73 -15.47 -18.82
CA SER A 58 -3.70 -15.12 -17.84
C SER A 58 -2.29 -15.32 -18.40
N ILE A 59 -1.35 -14.57 -17.83
CA ILE A 59 0.08 -14.70 -18.09
C ILE A 59 0.78 -15.29 -16.87
N LEU A 60 1.70 -16.19 -17.10
CA LEU A 60 2.52 -16.77 -16.04
C LEU A 60 3.65 -15.81 -15.68
N ALA A 61 3.76 -15.45 -14.40
CA ALA A 61 4.90 -14.73 -13.86
C ALA A 61 5.56 -15.56 -12.77
N ARG A 62 6.88 -15.45 -12.67
CA ARG A 62 7.70 -16.11 -11.65
C ARG A 62 8.24 -15.09 -10.68
N ILE A 63 8.09 -15.37 -9.40
CA ILE A 63 8.59 -14.54 -8.33
C ILE A 63 9.68 -15.29 -7.59
N SER A 64 10.85 -14.67 -7.53
CA SER A 64 11.97 -15.19 -6.77
C SER A 64 11.94 -14.64 -5.34
N VAL A 65 12.01 -15.54 -4.38
CA VAL A 65 12.00 -15.24 -2.94
C VAL A 65 13.24 -15.86 -2.30
N ASN A 66 13.89 -15.08 -1.45
CA ASN A 66 15.01 -15.59 -0.66
C ASN A 66 14.47 -16.33 0.59
N ASN A 67 14.85 -17.57 0.76
CA ASN A 67 14.38 -18.47 1.81
C ASN A 67 15.55 -18.95 2.70
N LYS A 68 16.32 -18.00 3.21
CA LYS A 68 17.53 -18.31 4.01
C LYS A 68 17.25 -19.19 5.23
N ASN A 69 16.10 -19.05 5.81
CA ASN A 69 15.70 -19.76 7.03
C ASN A 69 14.91 -21.05 6.75
N PHE A 70 14.76 -21.43 5.47
CA PHE A 70 14.01 -22.63 5.05
C PHE A 70 12.56 -22.68 5.55
N GLU A 71 11.93 -21.52 5.72
CA GLU A 71 10.57 -21.42 6.25
C GLU A 71 9.52 -21.68 5.17
N ILE A 72 9.80 -21.27 3.93
CA ILE A 72 8.91 -21.53 2.81
C ILE A 72 9.20 -22.94 2.29
N ILE A 73 8.18 -23.78 2.27
CA ILE A 73 8.26 -25.15 1.80
C ILE A 73 7.49 -25.28 0.48
N PRO A 74 8.02 -25.98 -0.53
CA PRO A 74 7.30 -26.24 -1.77
C PRO A 74 5.92 -26.86 -1.50
N GLY A 75 4.91 -26.43 -2.27
CA GLY A 75 3.51 -26.87 -2.09
C GLY A 75 2.68 -26.02 -1.13
N GLN A 76 3.27 -25.05 -0.42
CA GLN A 76 2.49 -24.12 0.41
C GLN A 76 1.63 -23.17 -0.42
N LEU A 77 0.42 -22.91 0.08
CA LEU A 77 -0.43 -21.83 -0.46
C LEU A 77 0.09 -20.48 0.01
N MET A 78 0.38 -19.63 -0.95
CA MET A 78 0.93 -18.28 -0.71
C MET A 78 0.04 -17.23 -1.35
N THR A 79 -0.13 -16.11 -0.65
CA THR A 79 -0.73 -14.90 -1.21
C THR A 79 0.38 -13.97 -1.65
N VAL A 80 0.31 -13.53 -2.90
CA VAL A 80 1.33 -12.65 -3.50
C VAL A 80 0.71 -11.31 -3.84
N LYS A 81 1.33 -10.23 -3.36
CA LYS A 81 0.99 -8.84 -3.68
C LYS A 81 2.14 -8.22 -4.47
N ILE A 82 1.93 -7.94 -5.75
CA ILE A 82 2.91 -7.25 -6.59
C ILE A 82 2.75 -5.74 -6.42
N ILE A 83 3.86 -5.06 -6.19
CA ILE A 83 3.91 -3.61 -6.04
C ILE A 83 4.39 -3.04 -7.38
N TYR A 84 3.45 -2.51 -8.17
CA TYR A 84 3.74 -1.96 -9.48
C TYR A 84 3.91 -0.43 -9.50
N ASN A 85 3.44 0.24 -8.45
CA ASN A 85 3.58 1.68 -8.30
C ASN A 85 3.73 2.03 -6.82
N GLU A 86 4.84 2.65 -6.48
CA GLU A 86 5.07 3.24 -5.15
C GLU A 86 4.92 4.76 -5.30
N ILE A 87 3.77 5.29 -4.89
CA ILE A 87 3.53 6.73 -4.88
C ILE A 87 3.72 7.21 -3.44
N ASN A 88 4.71 8.04 -3.22
CA ASN A 88 4.85 8.74 -1.96
C ASN A 88 3.76 9.82 -1.88
N GLN A 89 2.75 9.56 -1.09
CA GLN A 89 1.65 10.49 -0.84
C GLN A 89 1.56 10.79 0.65
N ILE A 90 1.20 12.02 0.97
CA ILE A 90 0.92 12.39 2.35
C ILE A 90 -0.33 11.64 2.79
N GLY A 91 -0.20 10.81 3.83
CA GLY A 91 -1.32 10.07 4.42
C GLY A 91 -1.80 10.77 5.68
N VAL A 92 -3.08 11.11 5.74
CA VAL A 92 -3.72 11.62 6.96
C VAL A 92 -4.67 10.57 7.55
N PRO A 93 -4.87 10.52 8.87
CA PRO A 93 -5.91 9.68 9.46
C PRO A 93 -7.28 9.98 8.82
N GLU A 94 -8.07 8.94 8.57
CA GLU A 94 -9.41 9.14 7.99
C GLU A 94 -10.29 10.02 8.86
N SER A 95 -10.12 9.94 10.19
CA SER A 95 -10.79 10.80 11.16
C SER A 95 -10.47 12.30 10.99
N ALA A 96 -9.35 12.65 10.35
CA ALA A 96 -8.96 14.03 10.09
C ALA A 96 -9.69 14.66 8.90
N VAL A 97 -10.26 13.85 8.03
CA VAL A 97 -10.87 14.32 6.78
C VAL A 97 -12.35 14.58 6.99
N THR A 98 -12.78 15.78 6.67
CA THR A 98 -14.21 16.14 6.65
C THR A 98 -14.66 16.26 5.20
N ILE A 99 -15.79 15.63 4.88
CA ILE A 99 -16.43 15.72 3.57
C ILE A 99 -17.70 16.54 3.70
N GLN A 100 -17.83 17.57 2.88
CA GLN A 100 -19.02 18.42 2.85
C GLN A 100 -19.46 18.62 1.39
N GLY A 101 -20.55 17.97 1.02
CA GLY A 101 -20.98 17.91 -0.37
C GLY A 101 -19.89 17.27 -1.25
N ASN A 102 -19.41 17.99 -2.24
CA ASN A 102 -18.38 17.54 -3.18
C ASN A 102 -16.95 17.95 -2.78
N THR A 103 -16.77 18.59 -1.63
CA THR A 103 -15.48 19.07 -1.17
C THR A 103 -14.98 18.28 0.02
N SER A 104 -13.69 18.01 0.05
CA SER A 104 -13.01 17.42 1.19
C SER A 104 -12.04 18.43 1.77
N PHE A 105 -11.98 18.52 3.09
CA PHE A 105 -11.07 19.42 3.75
C PHE A 105 -10.54 18.83 5.06
N VAL A 106 -9.45 19.39 5.52
CA VAL A 106 -8.85 19.13 6.85
C VAL A 106 -8.68 20.44 7.59
N TYR A 107 -8.47 20.36 8.89
CA TYR A 107 -7.98 21.50 9.66
C TYR A 107 -6.49 21.29 9.95
N ILE A 108 -5.68 22.27 9.56
CA ILE A 108 -4.26 22.33 9.91
C ILE A 108 -4.06 23.33 11.05
N VAL A 109 -3.04 23.11 11.87
CA VAL A 109 -2.68 24.04 12.95
C VAL A 109 -1.57 24.97 12.46
N LYS A 110 -1.85 26.26 12.45
CA LYS A 110 -0.88 27.31 12.16
C LYS A 110 -0.94 28.36 13.25
N ASN A 111 0.18 28.63 13.91
CA ASN A 111 0.25 29.62 15.00
C ASN A 111 -0.82 29.40 16.09
N ASN A 112 -1.00 28.16 16.54
CA ASN A 112 -2.03 27.74 17.52
C ASN A 112 -3.47 28.06 17.09
N THR A 113 -3.71 28.17 15.79
CA THR A 113 -5.02 28.45 15.22
C THR A 113 -5.34 27.40 14.16
N ALA A 114 -6.57 26.90 14.16
CA ALA A 114 -7.04 25.96 13.14
C ALA A 114 -7.37 26.72 11.86
N GLU A 115 -6.77 26.27 10.76
CA GLU A 115 -7.04 26.78 9.42
C GLU A 115 -7.70 25.69 8.58
N LYS A 116 -8.89 25.96 8.04
CA LYS A 116 -9.54 25.04 7.10
C LYS A 116 -8.74 25.01 5.80
N ARG A 117 -8.40 23.83 5.35
CA ARG A 117 -7.65 23.61 4.11
C ARG A 117 -8.37 22.60 3.24
N ASP A 118 -8.82 23.03 2.07
CA ASP A 118 -9.43 22.13 1.09
C ASP A 118 -8.35 21.22 0.52
N ILE A 119 -8.68 19.95 0.38
CA ILE A 119 -7.79 18.90 -0.08
C ILE A 119 -8.42 18.07 -1.20
N LYS A 120 -7.58 17.51 -2.05
CA LYS A 120 -7.99 16.42 -2.94
C LYS A 120 -7.54 15.12 -2.33
N ILE A 121 -8.49 14.23 -2.07
CA ILE A 121 -8.23 12.91 -1.51
C ILE A 121 -7.99 11.89 -2.62
N GLY A 122 -7.14 10.91 -2.32
CA GLY A 122 -6.88 9.75 -3.16
C GLY A 122 -7.39 8.47 -2.51
N ASN A 123 -6.58 7.41 -2.57
CA ASN A 123 -6.94 6.10 -2.05
C ASN A 123 -6.99 6.08 -0.52
N ARG A 124 -7.90 5.24 0.00
CA ARG A 124 -8.01 4.94 1.43
C ARG A 124 -7.37 3.59 1.69
N ASN A 125 -6.51 3.52 2.68
CA ASN A 125 -5.85 2.28 3.05
C ASN A 125 -5.49 2.27 4.54
N PHE A 126 -5.83 1.19 5.25
CA PHE A 126 -5.52 1.00 6.67
C PHE A 126 -5.86 2.19 7.58
N GLY A 127 -7.06 2.78 7.45
CA GLY A 127 -7.49 3.91 8.28
C GLY A 127 -6.81 5.25 7.96
N LYS A 128 -6.05 5.31 6.86
CA LYS A 128 -5.45 6.53 6.33
C LYS A 128 -6.02 6.85 4.95
N VAL A 129 -6.13 8.13 4.67
CA VAL A 129 -6.50 8.68 3.36
C VAL A 129 -5.29 9.35 2.76
N SER A 130 -4.94 8.99 1.54
CA SER A 130 -3.90 9.70 0.82
C SER A 130 -4.41 11.07 0.36
N VAL A 131 -3.57 12.10 0.48
CA VAL A 131 -3.88 13.45 0.04
C VAL A 131 -3.05 13.76 -1.20
N LEU A 132 -3.76 14.04 -2.30
CA LEU A 132 -3.14 14.35 -3.59
C LEU A 132 -2.69 15.80 -3.69
N SER A 133 -3.42 16.71 -3.02
CA SER A 133 -3.09 18.13 -2.99
C SER A 133 -3.81 18.84 -1.84
N GLY A 134 -3.29 20.00 -1.41
CA GLY A 134 -3.90 20.85 -0.40
C GLY A 134 -3.10 20.95 0.89
N ILE A 135 -2.27 19.98 1.23
CA ILE A 135 -1.35 20.00 2.38
C ILE A 135 0.08 19.67 1.95
N LYS A 136 1.03 19.99 2.81
CA LYS A 136 2.46 19.73 2.64
C LYS A 136 2.97 18.81 3.74
N GLU A 137 4.09 18.17 3.47
CA GLU A 137 4.80 17.42 4.50
C GLU A 137 5.24 18.37 5.62
N GLY A 138 4.97 17.96 6.87
CA GLY A 138 5.20 18.78 8.07
C GLY A 138 3.98 19.59 8.52
N ASP A 139 2.90 19.68 7.75
CA ASP A 139 1.66 20.32 8.21
C ASP A 139 1.05 19.50 9.36
N LEU A 140 0.72 20.16 10.47
CA LEU A 140 0.06 19.54 11.61
C LEU A 140 -1.46 19.49 11.34
N VAL A 141 -1.99 18.29 11.14
CA VAL A 141 -3.40 18.05 10.84
C VAL A 141 -4.14 17.65 12.12
N ILE A 142 -5.31 18.24 12.37
CA ILE A 142 -6.16 17.91 13.51
C ILE A 142 -6.89 16.61 13.20
N SER A 143 -6.65 15.56 13.98
CA SER A 143 -7.28 14.24 13.83
C SER A 143 -8.34 13.92 14.87
N GLU A 144 -8.36 14.67 15.97
CA GLU A 144 -9.32 14.46 17.07
C GLU A 144 -10.01 15.78 17.44
N GLY A 145 -11.27 15.68 17.89
CA GLY A 145 -12.05 16.86 18.31
C GLY A 145 -12.55 17.76 17.16
N ILE A 146 -12.51 17.29 15.93
CA ILE A 146 -12.86 18.08 14.72
C ILE A 146 -14.25 18.68 14.78
N SER A 147 -15.24 18.00 15.40
CA SER A 147 -16.61 18.52 15.56
C SER A 147 -16.68 19.84 16.34
N LYS A 148 -15.69 20.13 17.17
CA LYS A 148 -15.59 21.36 17.97
C LYS A 148 -14.72 22.44 17.31
N VAL A 149 -14.07 22.12 16.20
CA VAL A 149 -13.14 23.01 15.52
C VAL A 149 -13.84 23.72 14.37
N ARG A 150 -13.62 25.02 14.27
CA ARG A 150 -14.04 25.84 13.14
C ARG A 150 -12.81 26.61 12.61
N ASN A 151 -12.92 27.12 11.40
CA ASN A 151 -11.87 27.95 10.83
C ASN A 151 -11.55 29.13 11.76
N LYS A 152 -10.26 29.39 12.01
CA LYS A 152 -9.74 30.40 12.93
C LYS A 152 -9.97 30.13 14.44
N THR A 153 -10.38 28.93 14.82
CA THR A 153 -10.48 28.54 16.23
C THR A 153 -9.09 28.41 16.83
N LYS A 154 -8.86 29.00 18.00
CA LYS A 154 -7.64 28.77 18.79
C LYS A 154 -7.62 27.34 19.30
N VAL A 155 -6.52 26.64 19.05
CA VAL A 155 -6.35 25.24 19.45
C VAL A 155 -5.07 25.06 20.27
N LYS A 156 -5.12 24.13 21.23
CA LYS A 156 -3.94 23.69 21.99
C LYS A 156 -3.57 22.30 21.52
N ILE A 157 -2.34 22.14 21.11
CA ILE A 157 -1.82 20.82 20.72
C ILE A 157 -1.61 20.01 22.01
N ILE A 158 -2.26 18.83 22.10
CA ILE A 158 -2.17 17.96 23.27
C ILE A 158 -1.21 16.80 22.98
N ASN A 159 -1.26 16.26 21.77
CA ASN A 159 -0.39 15.18 21.31
C ASN A 159 -0.08 15.35 19.81
N THR A 160 1.18 15.06 19.44
CA THR A 160 1.61 14.90 18.04
C THR A 160 2.00 13.43 17.85
N LYS A 161 1.34 12.75 16.92
CA LYS A 161 1.69 11.38 16.49
C LYS A 161 2.48 11.43 15.20
#